data_c3911804c27ba0f51047deef91ea2848
#
_entry.id   c3911804c27ba0f51047deef91ea2848
#
_cell.length_a   1.000
_cell.length_b   1.000
_cell.length_c   1.000
_cell.angle_alpha   90.00
_cell.angle_beta   90.00
_cell.angle_gamma   90.00
#
_symmetry.space_group_name_H-M   'P 1'
#
loop_
_entity.id
_entity.type
_entity.pdbx_description
1 polymer ?
#
loop_
_entity_poly.entity_id
_entity_poly.type
_entity_poly.pdbx_seq_one_letter_code
_entity_poly.pdbx_strand_id
1 'polypeptide(L)'
;MNLRDIKKDIDYIIGEFIDDCTLFVTLNPGKGSDEVAKIIDEAVDLYNNLKDKINAKVDGNKKAYYNGIRKELFEKTDALCEKLSAAVSKGE
;
A
#
# COMPACT_ATOMS: atom_id res chain seq x y z
N MET A 1 6.54 10.26 17.49
CA MET A 1 6.05 10.14 16.10
C MET A 1 5.04 11.24 15.81
N ASN A 2 5.21 11.94 14.71
CA ASN A 2 4.29 13.01 14.34
C ASN A 2 3.58 12.71 13.01
N LEU A 3 2.58 13.52 12.69
CA LEU A 3 1.78 13.36 11.49
C LEU A 3 2.60 13.35 10.20
N ARG A 4 3.62 14.20 10.16
CA ARG A 4 4.50 14.33 9.00
C ARG A 4 5.24 13.04 8.69
N ASP A 5 5.73 12.35 9.73
CA ASP A 5 6.45 11.08 9.55
C ASP A 5 5.54 9.98 9.03
N ILE A 6 4.31 9.93 9.51
CA ILE A 6 3.34 8.95 9.05
C ILE A 6 2.99 9.18 7.57
N LYS A 7 2.81 10.43 7.17
CA LYS A 7 2.54 10.77 5.78
C LYS A 7 3.69 10.31 4.87
N LYS A 8 4.92 10.53 5.30
CA LYS A 8 6.10 10.10 4.54
C LYS A 8 6.17 8.58 4.45
N ASP A 9 5.87 7.87 5.53
CA ASP A 9 5.87 6.40 5.54
C ASP A 9 4.85 5.87 4.54
N ILE A 10 3.65 6.43 4.53
CA ILE A 10 2.60 6.01 3.60
C ILE A 10 3.04 6.24 2.16
N ASP A 11 3.53 7.43 1.85
CA ASP A 11 3.98 7.79 0.51
C ASP A 11 5.12 6.87 0.05
N TYR A 12 6.09 6.62 0.92
CA TYR A 12 7.26 5.82 0.59
C TYR A 12 6.89 4.34 0.40
N ILE A 13 6.21 3.76 1.38
CA ILE A 13 5.93 2.32 1.38
C ILE A 13 4.98 1.94 0.24
N ILE A 14 3.88 2.65 0.10
CA ILE A 14 2.90 2.35 -0.95
C ILE A 14 3.44 2.72 -2.33
N GLY A 15 4.15 3.83 -2.44
CA GLY A 15 4.79 4.25 -3.68
C GLY A 15 5.79 3.22 -4.19
N GLU A 16 6.65 2.71 -3.30
CA GLU A 16 7.60 1.66 -3.65
C GLU A 16 6.89 0.39 -4.12
N PHE A 17 5.83 0.01 -3.42
CA PHE A 17 5.06 -1.17 -3.79
C PHE A 17 4.45 -1.02 -5.19
N ILE A 18 3.84 0.14 -5.48
CA ILE A 18 3.24 0.41 -6.79
C ILE A 18 4.31 0.42 -7.89
N ASP A 19 5.47 1.00 -7.60
CA ASP A 19 6.59 1.02 -8.54
C ASP A 19 7.05 -0.41 -8.86
N ASP A 20 7.14 -1.27 -7.86
CA ASP A 20 7.50 -2.68 -8.06
C ASP A 20 6.49 -3.40 -8.94
N CYS A 21 5.20 -3.16 -8.71
CA CYS A 21 4.12 -3.74 -9.53
C CYS A 21 4.23 -3.27 -10.98
N THR A 22 4.45 -1.97 -11.17
CA THR A 22 4.58 -1.37 -12.50
C THR A 22 5.78 -1.93 -13.23
N LEU A 23 6.90 -2.08 -12.52
CA LEU A 23 8.12 -2.64 -13.09
C LEU A 23 7.88 -4.09 -13.55
N PHE A 24 7.19 -4.89 -12.73
CA PHE A 24 6.88 -6.26 -13.09
C PHE A 24 6.07 -6.33 -14.39
N VAL A 25 5.01 -5.52 -14.50
CA VAL A 25 4.17 -5.50 -15.69
C VAL A 25 4.96 -5.05 -16.93
N THR A 26 5.85 -4.08 -16.75
CA THR A 26 6.69 -3.56 -17.84
C THR A 26 7.67 -4.62 -18.35
N LEU A 27 8.27 -5.38 -17.44
CA LEU A 27 9.26 -6.40 -17.79
C LEU A 27 8.63 -7.71 -18.27
N ASN A 28 7.36 -7.95 -17.91
CA ASN A 28 6.67 -9.22 -18.22
C ASN A 28 5.29 -8.95 -18.82
N PRO A 29 5.24 -8.30 -20.00
CA PRO A 29 3.95 -7.99 -20.60
C PRO A 29 3.14 -9.25 -20.90
N GLY A 30 1.87 -9.23 -20.53
CA GLY A 30 0.95 -10.33 -20.76
C GLY A 30 0.97 -11.43 -19.72
N LYS A 31 1.91 -11.39 -18.76
CA LYS A 31 1.98 -12.39 -17.69
C LYS A 31 1.45 -11.81 -16.40
N GLY A 32 0.28 -12.28 -15.97
CA GLY A 32 -0.33 -11.86 -14.72
C GLY A 32 -0.67 -10.37 -14.66
N SER A 33 -0.68 -9.67 -15.79
CA SER A 33 -0.89 -8.23 -15.81
C SER A 33 -2.26 -7.82 -15.28
N ASP A 34 -3.30 -8.60 -15.53
CA ASP A 34 -4.64 -8.30 -15.03
C ASP A 34 -4.69 -8.42 -13.49
N GLU A 35 -4.05 -9.44 -12.94
CA GLU A 35 -3.98 -9.62 -11.50
C GLU A 35 -3.17 -8.53 -10.83
N VAL A 36 -2.04 -8.16 -11.44
CA VAL A 36 -1.19 -7.09 -10.92
C VAL A 36 -1.92 -5.75 -11.00
N ALA A 37 -2.68 -5.50 -12.07
CA ALA A 37 -3.49 -4.28 -12.19
C ALA A 37 -4.49 -4.17 -11.05
N LYS A 38 -5.14 -5.27 -10.67
CA LYS A 38 -6.06 -5.29 -9.53
C LYS A 38 -5.33 -5.00 -8.21
N ILE A 39 -4.13 -5.54 -8.07
CA ILE A 39 -3.30 -5.29 -6.87
C ILE A 39 -2.91 -3.81 -6.79
N ILE A 40 -2.57 -3.20 -7.92
CA ILE A 40 -2.27 -1.77 -7.97
C ILE A 40 -3.50 -0.96 -7.54
N ASP A 41 -4.69 -1.32 -8.04
CA ASP A 41 -5.93 -0.64 -7.65
C ASP A 41 -6.17 -0.76 -6.14
N GLU A 42 -5.93 -1.93 -5.56
CA GLU A 42 -6.03 -2.12 -4.11
C GLU A 42 -5.04 -1.25 -3.36
N ALA A 43 -3.82 -1.11 -3.88
CA ALA A 43 -2.80 -0.27 -3.27
C ALA A 43 -3.19 1.21 -3.31
N VAL A 44 -3.77 1.66 -4.42
CA VAL A 44 -4.26 3.03 -4.56
C VAL A 44 -5.41 3.29 -3.57
N ASP A 45 -6.34 2.34 -3.45
CA ASP A 45 -7.43 2.44 -2.49
C ASP A 45 -6.91 2.51 -1.06
N LEU A 46 -5.92 1.69 -0.72
CA LEU A 46 -5.29 1.72 0.59
C LEU A 46 -4.64 3.08 0.85
N TYR A 47 -3.91 3.60 -0.13
CA TYR A 47 -3.28 4.91 -0.04
C TYR A 47 -4.31 5.99 0.28
N ASN A 48 -5.38 6.04 -0.50
CA ASN A 48 -6.44 7.04 -0.32
C ASN A 48 -7.11 6.91 1.04
N ASN A 49 -7.41 5.68 1.46
CA ASN A 49 -8.03 5.39 2.75
C ASN A 49 -7.17 5.86 3.91
N LEU A 50 -5.87 5.55 3.87
CA LEU A 50 -4.95 5.96 4.93
C LEU A 50 -4.75 7.47 4.96
N LYS A 51 -4.72 8.13 3.80
CA LYS A 51 -4.64 9.59 3.72
C LYS A 51 -5.88 10.24 4.32
N ASP A 52 -7.06 9.70 4.05
CA ASP A 52 -8.30 10.20 4.63
C ASP A 52 -8.27 10.07 6.16
N LYS A 53 -7.78 8.96 6.67
CA LYS A 53 -7.66 8.76 8.12
C LYS A 53 -6.70 9.74 8.77
N ILE A 54 -5.58 10.04 8.08
CA ILE A 54 -4.60 11.00 8.59
C ILE A 54 -5.21 12.41 8.67
N ASN A 55 -6.03 12.77 7.69
CA ASN A 55 -6.63 14.10 7.60
C ASN A 55 -7.89 14.25 8.46
N ALA A 56 -8.39 13.15 9.02
CA ALA A 56 -9.59 13.19 9.88
C ALA A 56 -9.26 13.86 11.22
N LYS A 57 -10.24 14.56 11.78
CA LYS A 57 -10.10 15.12 13.12
C LYS A 57 -10.18 13.99 14.14
N VAL A 58 -9.24 13.99 15.08
CA VAL A 58 -9.17 12.96 16.11
C VAL A 58 -9.35 13.59 17.48
N ASP A 59 -10.37 13.13 18.19
CA ASP A 59 -10.58 13.45 19.59
C ASP A 59 -9.92 12.36 20.43
N GLY A 60 -9.22 12.76 21.49
CA GLY A 60 -8.60 11.82 22.40
C GLY A 60 -7.12 11.56 22.07
N ASN A 61 -6.68 10.30 22.19
CA ASN A 61 -5.27 9.96 22.09
C ASN A 61 -4.80 9.89 20.63
N LYS A 62 -4.22 10.98 20.15
CA LYS A 62 -3.71 11.08 18.78
C LYS A 62 -2.59 10.08 18.51
N LYS A 63 -1.72 9.85 19.50
CA LYS A 63 -0.60 8.93 19.34
C LYS A 63 -1.09 7.51 19.06
N ALA A 64 -2.06 7.03 19.83
CA ALA A 64 -2.63 5.71 19.61
C ALA A 64 -3.32 5.61 18.26
N TYR A 65 -4.03 6.67 17.84
CA TYR A 65 -4.70 6.71 16.54
C TYR A 65 -3.71 6.59 15.39
N TYR A 66 -2.64 7.37 15.42
CA TYR A 66 -1.64 7.33 14.35
C TYR A 66 -0.82 6.05 14.35
N ASN A 67 -0.55 5.47 15.52
CA ASN A 67 0.09 4.16 15.60
C ASN A 67 -0.79 3.08 14.97
N GLY A 68 -2.11 3.18 15.13
CA GLY A 68 -3.06 2.29 14.48
C GLY A 68 -3.01 2.38 12.97
N ILE A 69 -2.91 3.61 12.45
CA ILE A 69 -2.78 3.84 11.00
C ILE A 69 -1.49 3.20 10.47
N ARG A 70 -0.39 3.37 11.19
CA ARG A 70 0.89 2.80 10.80
C ARG A 70 0.84 1.26 10.80
N LYS A 71 0.21 0.69 11.80
CA LYS A 71 0.02 -0.77 11.87
C LYS A 71 -0.79 -1.26 10.68
N GLU A 72 -1.89 -0.58 10.35
CA GLU A 72 -2.71 -0.92 9.19
C GLU A 72 -1.90 -0.83 7.90
N LEU A 73 -1.07 0.20 7.76
CA LEU A 73 -0.20 0.36 6.60
C LEU A 73 0.68 -0.88 6.40
N PHE A 74 1.38 -1.31 7.44
CA PHE A 74 2.27 -2.46 7.34
C PHE A 74 1.52 -3.76 7.10
N GLU A 75 0.45 -4.01 7.84
CA GLU A 75 -0.33 -5.25 7.71
C GLU A 75 -0.95 -5.39 6.32
N LYS A 76 -1.55 -4.32 5.81
CA LYS A 76 -2.21 -4.38 4.51
C LYS A 76 -1.22 -4.39 3.36
N THR A 77 -0.09 -3.71 3.50
CA THR A 77 0.97 -3.76 2.50
C THR A 77 1.58 -5.16 2.43
N ASP A 78 1.79 -5.81 3.57
CA ASP A 78 2.26 -7.20 3.60
C ASP A 78 1.29 -8.13 2.87
N ALA A 79 -0.01 -7.96 3.09
CA ALA A 79 -1.03 -8.76 2.40
C ALA A 79 -0.97 -8.54 0.89
N LEU A 80 -0.77 -7.29 0.45
CA LEU A 80 -0.62 -6.98 -0.97
C LEU A 80 0.66 -7.57 -1.55
N CYS A 81 1.75 -7.59 -0.78
CA CYS A 81 3.00 -8.21 -1.21
C CYS A 81 2.82 -9.72 -1.41
N GLU A 82 2.06 -10.38 -0.54
CA GLU A 82 1.76 -11.80 -0.70
C GLU A 82 0.93 -12.05 -1.96
N LYS A 83 -0.05 -11.19 -2.25
CA LYS A 83 -0.84 -11.28 -3.47
C LYS A 83 0.02 -11.08 -4.71
N LEU A 84 0.95 -10.14 -4.66
CA LEU A 84 1.88 -9.90 -5.77
C LEU A 84 2.76 -11.13 -6.00
N SER A 85 3.30 -11.71 -4.94
CA SER A 85 4.12 -12.93 -5.04
C SER A 85 3.33 -14.07 -5.69
N ALA A 86 2.07 -14.25 -5.31
CA ALA A 86 1.22 -15.28 -5.89
C ALA A 86 0.95 -15.00 -7.38
N ALA A 87 0.69 -13.74 -7.75
CA ALA A 87 0.44 -13.36 -9.13
C ALA A 87 1.69 -13.58 -10.01
N VAL A 88 2.86 -13.25 -9.48
CA VAL A 88 4.14 -13.44 -10.17
C VAL A 88 4.40 -14.93 -10.39
N SER A 89 4.17 -15.75 -9.38
CA SER A 89 4.35 -17.20 -9.48
C SER A 89 3.44 -17.83 -10.52
N LYS A 90 2.19 -17.37 -10.60
CA LYS A 90 1.24 -17.86 -11.61
C LYS A 90 1.64 -17.43 -13.02
N GLY A 91 2.30 -16.28 -13.15
CA GLY A 91 2.73 -15.76 -14.43
C GLY A 91 3.93 -16.48 -15.02
N GLU A 92 4.59 -17.31 -14.24
CA GLU A 92 5.70 -18.13 -14.71
C GLU A 92 5.20 -19.39 -15.49
#